data_ed8556570e05b3338e4bb88c82405012
#
_entry.id   ed8556570e05b3338e4bb88c82405012
#
_cell.length_a   1.000
_cell.length_b   1.000
_cell.length_c   1.000
_cell.angle_alpha   90.00
_cell.angle_beta   90.00
_cell.angle_gamma   90.00
#
_symmetry.space_group_name_H-M   'P 1'
#
loop_
_entity.id
_entity.type
_entity.pdbx_description
1 polymer ?
#
loop_
_entity_poly.entity_id
_entity_poly.type
_entity_poly.pdbx_seq_one_letter_code
_entity_poly.pdbx_strand_id
1 'polypeptide(L)'
;MKTILLLFVFLLIGSSLNAQVEYSSNSQFLKSAPIFSIDAASYKSSKEGKTRVDFFIQVPYANIQFVKKGNEFLASYNITLTFYAEDKSRIIFESIWKEKLSAESFEETNSTDNFNISYKFFDLTPGKYNLKCTVEDSDSRKSTSREFPLNIREIVDSLDLSDLLLVTDVIKDSLGESIVPNVARMVTNKTTELSVYLEIYSNKNQLAYIDFTMKDIKNGKNFNQLSPQELKKGINKVIHTF
;
A
#
# COMPACT_ATOMS: atom_id res chain seq x y z
N MET A 1 -64.72 -37.27 62.01
CA MET A 1 -64.53 -36.65 60.73
C MET A 1 -63.13 -36.12 60.66
N LYS A 2 -62.23 -36.80 59.97
CA LYS A 2 -60.81 -36.41 59.82
C LYS A 2 -60.60 -35.70 58.45
N THR A 3 -60.33 -34.47 58.48
CA THR A 3 -60.06 -33.65 57.30
C THR A 3 -58.58 -33.88 56.88
N ILE A 4 -58.42 -34.53 55.72
CA ILE A 4 -57.09 -34.75 55.12
C ILE A 4 -56.71 -33.48 54.35
N LEU A 5 -55.68 -32.80 54.86
CA LEU A 5 -55.06 -31.66 54.18
C LEU A 5 -54.05 -32.19 53.16
N LEU A 6 -54.40 -32.11 51.90
CA LEU A 6 -53.52 -32.51 50.79
C LEU A 6 -52.56 -31.34 50.53
N LEU A 7 -51.33 -31.50 50.95
CA LEU A 7 -50.26 -30.53 50.67
C LEU A 7 -49.73 -30.79 49.28
N PHE A 8 -50.10 -29.95 48.31
CA PHE A 8 -49.53 -29.99 46.97
C PHE A 8 -48.18 -29.30 47.02
N VAL A 9 -47.12 -30.10 47.08
CA VAL A 9 -45.77 -29.61 46.92
C VAL A 9 -45.55 -29.47 45.39
N PHE A 10 -45.61 -28.24 44.89
CA PHE A 10 -45.23 -27.91 43.56
C PHE A 10 -43.68 -27.91 43.49
N LEU A 11 -43.10 -29.01 42.99
CA LEU A 11 -41.69 -29.09 42.71
C LEU A 11 -41.45 -28.27 41.41
N LEU A 12 -41.09 -27.01 41.60
CA LEU A 12 -40.54 -26.19 40.55
C LEU A 12 -39.16 -26.75 40.18
N ILE A 13 -39.13 -27.68 39.22
CA ILE A 13 -37.91 -28.03 38.53
C ILE A 13 -37.58 -26.84 37.63
N GLY A 14 -36.80 -25.95 38.19
CA GLY A 14 -36.13 -24.91 37.41
C GLY A 14 -35.16 -25.57 36.44
N SER A 15 -35.63 -25.90 35.23
CA SER A 15 -34.74 -26.10 34.11
C SER A 15 -34.05 -24.77 33.85
N SER A 16 -32.86 -24.62 34.41
CA SER A 16 -31.91 -23.63 33.95
C SER A 16 -31.64 -23.97 32.48
N LEU A 17 -32.43 -23.39 31.56
CA LEU A 17 -32.02 -23.18 30.20
C LEU A 17 -30.73 -22.36 30.27
N ASN A 18 -29.61 -23.08 30.37
CA ASN A 18 -28.35 -22.55 29.89
C ASN A 18 -28.58 -22.31 28.40
N ALA A 19 -29.11 -21.15 28.04
CA ALA A 19 -28.85 -20.58 26.75
C ALA A 19 -27.29 -20.39 26.74
N GLN A 20 -26.62 -21.48 26.36
CA GLN A 20 -25.30 -21.34 25.77
C GLN A 20 -25.54 -20.45 24.56
N VAL A 21 -25.39 -19.14 24.79
CA VAL A 21 -24.92 -18.26 23.75
C VAL A 21 -23.58 -18.91 23.38
N GLU A 22 -23.62 -19.77 22.35
CA GLU A 22 -22.41 -20.02 21.59
C GLU A 22 -21.94 -18.63 21.19
N TYR A 23 -21.06 -18.09 21.99
CA TYR A 23 -20.06 -17.18 21.50
C TYR A 23 -19.26 -18.03 20.52
N SER A 24 -19.90 -18.27 19.36
CA SER A 24 -19.14 -18.65 18.19
C SER A 24 -18.09 -17.58 18.13
N SER A 25 -16.87 -18.01 18.29
CA SER A 25 -15.66 -17.18 18.26
C SER A 25 -15.46 -16.56 16.87
N ASN A 26 -16.52 -15.92 16.34
CA ASN A 26 -16.47 -15.05 15.17
C ASN A 26 -15.52 -13.86 15.39
N SER A 27 -15.13 -13.61 16.65
CA SER A 27 -14.06 -12.62 16.93
C SER A 27 -12.71 -13.02 16.36
N GLN A 28 -12.46 -14.31 16.14
CA GLN A 28 -11.22 -14.77 15.48
C GLN A 28 -11.21 -14.51 13.96
N PHE A 29 -12.37 -14.30 13.35
CA PHE A 29 -12.48 -14.00 11.93
C PHE A 29 -12.53 -12.50 11.61
N LEU A 30 -12.72 -11.65 12.62
CA LEU A 30 -12.69 -10.21 12.43
C LEU A 30 -11.23 -9.75 12.37
N LYS A 31 -10.78 -9.44 11.17
CA LYS A 31 -9.44 -8.90 10.95
C LYS A 31 -9.24 -7.62 11.77
N SER A 32 -8.01 -7.37 12.20
CA SER A 32 -7.62 -6.09 12.80
C SER A 32 -7.82 -4.95 11.79
N ALA A 33 -7.63 -3.71 12.22
CA ALA A 33 -7.63 -2.58 11.29
C ALA A 33 -6.57 -2.80 10.19
N PRO A 34 -6.83 -2.39 8.93
CA PRO A 34 -5.93 -2.65 7.82
C PRO A 34 -4.52 -2.15 8.09
N ILE A 35 -3.52 -3.00 7.94
CA ILE A 35 -2.11 -2.59 7.93
C ILE A 35 -1.72 -2.47 6.45
N PHE A 36 -1.07 -1.37 6.10
CA PHE A 36 -0.67 -1.09 4.74
C PHE A 36 0.71 -0.43 4.68
N SER A 37 1.35 -0.54 3.53
CA SER A 37 2.53 0.24 3.17
C SER A 37 2.15 1.27 2.12
N ILE A 38 2.84 2.41 2.13
CA ILE A 38 2.71 3.45 1.12
C ILE A 38 4.07 3.94 0.72
N ASP A 39 4.26 4.11 -0.58
CA ASP A 39 5.42 4.74 -1.18
C ASP A 39 4.97 5.80 -2.17
N ALA A 40 5.83 6.82 -2.38
CA ALA A 40 5.59 7.89 -3.33
C ALA A 40 6.89 8.22 -4.06
N ALA A 41 6.76 8.48 -5.36
CA ALA A 41 7.88 8.86 -6.21
C ALA A 41 7.48 10.00 -7.14
N SER A 42 8.36 11.00 -7.25
CA SER A 42 8.14 12.19 -8.07
C SER A 42 8.74 11.98 -9.46
N TYR A 43 7.94 12.32 -10.47
CA TYR A 43 8.29 12.25 -11.89
C TYR A 43 7.97 13.56 -12.58
N LYS A 44 8.54 13.78 -13.76
CA LYS A 44 8.20 14.94 -14.56
C LYS A 44 6.75 14.89 -15.00
N SER A 45 6.03 15.97 -14.74
CA SER A 45 4.66 16.16 -15.26
C SER A 45 4.68 16.66 -16.70
N SER A 46 3.64 16.29 -17.45
CA SER A 46 3.33 16.93 -18.73
C SER A 46 2.70 18.32 -18.58
N LYS A 47 2.29 18.70 -17.35
CA LYS A 47 1.70 19.99 -17.03
C LYS A 47 2.78 20.94 -16.53
N GLU A 48 2.85 22.13 -17.11
CA GLU A 48 3.79 23.18 -16.73
C GLU A 48 3.62 23.57 -15.24
N GLY A 49 4.73 23.78 -14.55
CA GLY A 49 4.76 24.15 -13.12
C GLY A 49 4.24 23.06 -12.18
N LYS A 50 4.12 21.82 -12.65
CA LYS A 50 3.70 20.66 -11.87
C LYS A 50 4.76 19.56 -11.86
N THR A 51 4.69 18.75 -10.82
CA THR A 51 5.41 17.49 -10.70
C THR A 51 4.39 16.36 -10.58
N ARG A 52 4.53 15.31 -11.38
CA ARG A 52 3.73 14.11 -11.23
C ARG A 52 4.27 13.32 -10.03
N VAL A 53 3.40 13.02 -9.10
CA VAL A 53 3.73 12.17 -7.95
C VAL A 53 2.89 10.91 -8.05
N ASP A 54 3.56 9.78 -8.17
CA ASP A 54 2.97 8.46 -8.23
C ASP A 54 2.92 7.88 -6.81
N PHE A 55 1.75 7.41 -6.40
CA PHE A 55 1.50 6.79 -5.09
C PHE A 55 1.22 5.31 -5.28
N PHE A 56 1.88 4.50 -4.48
CA PHE A 56 1.69 3.05 -4.43
C PHE A 56 1.28 2.67 -3.01
N ILE A 57 0.12 2.04 -2.86
CA ILE A 57 -0.41 1.62 -1.57
C ILE A 57 -0.56 0.10 -1.61
N GLN A 58 0.23 -0.60 -0.80
CA GLN A 58 0.22 -2.05 -0.72
C GLN A 58 -0.56 -2.50 0.50
N VAL A 59 -1.60 -3.31 0.28
CA VAL A 59 -2.47 -3.86 1.31
C VAL A 59 -2.47 -5.38 1.21
N PRO A 60 -1.90 -6.11 2.20
CA PRO A 60 -1.95 -7.57 2.25
C PRO A 60 -3.39 -8.09 2.39
N TYR A 61 -3.70 -9.19 1.72
CA TYR A 61 -5.03 -9.82 1.80
C TYR A 61 -5.41 -10.20 3.24
N ALA A 62 -4.42 -10.64 4.02
CA ALA A 62 -4.60 -10.94 5.44
C ALA A 62 -5.17 -9.76 6.25
N ASN A 63 -5.07 -8.53 5.79
CA ASN A 63 -5.50 -7.33 6.51
C ASN A 63 -6.86 -6.78 6.08
N ILE A 64 -7.54 -7.42 5.11
CA ILE A 64 -8.86 -7.00 4.60
C ILE A 64 -9.88 -8.11 4.87
N GLN A 65 -11.10 -7.73 5.21
CA GLN A 65 -12.20 -8.66 5.43
C GLN A 65 -12.75 -9.16 4.10
N PHE A 66 -12.55 -10.44 3.81
CA PHE A 66 -13.20 -11.11 2.67
C PHE A 66 -14.53 -11.72 3.09
N VAL A 67 -15.53 -11.61 2.22
CA VAL A 67 -16.86 -12.20 2.38
C VAL A 67 -17.07 -13.22 1.29
N LYS A 68 -17.46 -14.44 1.65
CA LYS A 68 -17.77 -15.49 0.68
C LYS A 68 -19.03 -15.14 -0.09
N LYS A 69 -18.95 -15.14 -1.43
CA LYS A 69 -20.07 -14.90 -2.34
C LYS A 69 -20.06 -15.96 -3.46
N GLY A 70 -20.95 -16.94 -3.35
CA GLY A 70 -20.91 -18.10 -4.25
C GLY A 70 -19.63 -18.91 -4.03
N ASN A 71 -18.87 -19.09 -5.07
CA ASN A 71 -17.60 -19.83 -5.05
C ASN A 71 -16.34 -18.95 -4.82
N GLU A 72 -16.52 -17.65 -4.71
CA GLU A 72 -15.42 -16.68 -4.57
C GLU A 72 -15.49 -15.97 -3.22
N PHE A 73 -14.36 -15.42 -2.82
CA PHE A 73 -14.24 -14.53 -1.68
C PHE A 73 -13.98 -13.11 -2.22
N LEU A 74 -14.86 -12.19 -1.87
CA LEU A 74 -14.77 -10.79 -2.32
C LEU A 74 -14.46 -9.88 -1.15
N ALA A 75 -13.66 -8.87 -1.40
CA ALA A 75 -13.38 -7.81 -0.45
C ALA A 75 -13.33 -6.46 -1.15
N SER A 76 -13.44 -5.40 -0.38
CA SER A 76 -13.20 -4.05 -0.89
C SER A 76 -12.73 -3.13 0.22
N TYR A 77 -11.96 -2.12 -0.14
CA TYR A 77 -11.50 -1.09 0.78
C TYR A 77 -11.40 0.27 0.09
N ASN A 78 -11.53 1.32 0.87
CA ASN A 78 -11.37 2.68 0.40
C ASN A 78 -9.98 3.20 0.79
N ILE A 79 -9.37 3.93 -0.12
CA ILE A 79 -8.15 4.69 0.14
C ILE A 79 -8.49 6.17 0.09
N THR A 80 -8.08 6.91 1.09
CA THR A 80 -8.17 8.37 1.13
C THR A 80 -6.76 8.94 1.25
N LEU A 81 -6.37 9.80 0.30
CA LEU A 81 -5.18 10.63 0.39
C LEU A 81 -5.60 12.07 0.64
N THR A 82 -5.22 12.61 1.79
CA THR A 82 -5.48 14.00 2.16
C THR A 82 -4.17 14.77 2.25
N PHE A 83 -4.03 15.80 1.44
CA PHE A 83 -2.86 16.65 1.39
C PHE A 83 -3.13 17.92 2.18
N TYR A 84 -2.37 18.12 3.22
CA TYR A 84 -2.40 19.33 4.04
C TYR A 84 -1.27 20.28 3.65
N ALA A 85 -1.44 21.55 3.96
CA ALA A 85 -0.33 22.49 4.01
C ALA A 85 0.77 21.98 4.96
N GLU A 86 2.01 22.45 4.81
CA GLU A 86 3.15 22.02 5.64
C GLU A 86 2.87 22.15 7.14
N ASP A 87 2.17 23.22 7.55
CA ASP A 87 1.78 23.53 8.93
C ASP A 87 0.47 22.83 9.35
N LYS A 88 -0.12 22.00 8.50
CA LYS A 88 -1.43 21.35 8.68
C LYS A 88 -2.63 22.29 8.88
N SER A 89 -2.47 23.58 8.61
CA SER A 89 -3.52 24.58 8.84
C SER A 89 -4.76 24.40 7.96
N ARG A 90 -4.61 23.77 6.79
CA ARG A 90 -5.71 23.55 5.85
C ARG A 90 -5.47 22.33 4.95
N ILE A 91 -6.55 21.74 4.49
CA ILE A 91 -6.53 20.74 3.42
C ILE A 91 -6.35 21.48 2.09
N ILE A 92 -5.37 21.02 1.31
CA ILE A 92 -5.09 21.56 -0.03
C ILE A 92 -5.86 20.74 -1.08
N PHE A 93 -5.85 19.41 -0.90
CA PHE A 93 -6.47 18.48 -1.84
C PHE A 93 -6.79 17.16 -1.14
N GLU A 94 -7.85 16.50 -1.55
CA GLU A 94 -8.21 15.16 -1.09
C GLU A 94 -8.67 14.31 -2.28
N SER A 95 -8.32 13.05 -2.26
CA SER A 95 -8.77 12.06 -3.22
C SER A 95 -9.17 10.78 -2.51
N ILE A 96 -10.34 10.25 -2.90
CA ILE A 96 -10.88 9.00 -2.36
C ILE A 96 -11.17 8.08 -3.53
N TRP A 97 -10.78 6.80 -3.39
CA TRP A 97 -11.15 5.76 -4.34
C TRP A 97 -11.28 4.41 -3.67
N LYS A 98 -11.91 3.49 -4.36
CA LYS A 98 -12.23 2.16 -3.86
C LYS A 98 -11.50 1.09 -4.67
N GLU A 99 -10.89 0.16 -3.96
CA GLU A 99 -10.33 -1.07 -4.51
C GLU A 99 -11.28 -2.24 -4.26
N LYS A 100 -11.30 -3.20 -5.21
CA LYS A 100 -12.06 -4.44 -5.11
C LYS A 100 -11.11 -5.60 -5.30
N LEU A 101 -11.24 -6.61 -4.45
CA LEU A 101 -10.41 -7.81 -4.45
C LEU A 101 -11.28 -9.05 -4.61
N SER A 102 -10.72 -10.07 -5.23
CA SER A 102 -11.26 -11.42 -5.24
C SER A 102 -10.18 -12.42 -4.85
N ALA A 103 -10.58 -13.51 -4.22
CA ALA A 103 -9.73 -14.65 -3.91
C ALA A 103 -10.52 -15.93 -4.21
N GLU A 104 -9.84 -16.96 -4.70
CA GLU A 104 -10.45 -18.23 -5.07
C GLU A 104 -10.60 -19.16 -3.87
N SER A 105 -9.74 -19.01 -2.88
CA SER A 105 -9.72 -19.85 -1.69
C SER A 105 -9.67 -19.06 -0.39
N PHE A 106 -10.04 -19.70 0.72
CA PHE A 106 -9.93 -19.11 2.05
C PHE A 106 -8.48 -18.88 2.46
N GLU A 107 -7.57 -19.75 2.05
CA GLU A 107 -6.14 -19.63 2.28
C GLU A 107 -5.58 -18.35 1.68
N GLU A 108 -5.98 -18.01 0.46
CA GLU A 108 -5.58 -16.77 -0.19
C GLU A 108 -6.02 -15.54 0.60
N THR A 109 -7.24 -15.56 1.16
CA THR A 109 -7.76 -14.41 1.95
C THR A 109 -6.96 -14.13 3.21
N ASN A 110 -6.19 -15.09 3.71
CA ASN A 110 -5.36 -15.00 4.91
C ASN A 110 -3.86 -14.92 4.59
N SER A 111 -3.51 -14.87 3.31
CA SER A 111 -2.11 -14.78 2.90
C SER A 111 -1.53 -13.41 3.23
N THR A 112 -0.35 -13.40 3.81
CA THR A 112 0.49 -12.19 3.99
C THR A 112 1.36 -11.93 2.76
N ASP A 113 1.55 -12.94 1.92
CA ASP A 113 2.35 -12.86 0.70
C ASP A 113 1.52 -12.36 -0.48
N ASN A 114 0.18 -12.58 -0.44
CA ASN A 114 -0.74 -11.99 -1.39
C ASN A 114 -1.14 -10.59 -0.95
N PHE A 115 -0.99 -9.63 -1.85
CA PHE A 115 -1.31 -8.23 -1.59
C PHE A 115 -1.86 -7.56 -2.85
N ASN A 116 -2.63 -6.51 -2.66
CA ASN A 116 -2.97 -5.59 -3.73
C ASN A 116 -2.06 -4.36 -3.67
N ILE A 117 -1.57 -3.92 -4.82
CA ILE A 117 -0.92 -2.61 -4.95
C ILE A 117 -1.89 -1.69 -5.69
N SER A 118 -2.44 -0.75 -4.97
CA SER A 118 -3.22 0.34 -5.55
C SER A 118 -2.28 1.44 -6.04
N TYR A 119 -2.46 1.85 -7.28
CA TYR A 119 -1.68 2.90 -7.94
C TYR A 119 -2.54 4.10 -8.27
N LYS A 120 -2.04 5.29 -7.92
CA LYS A 120 -2.67 6.56 -8.27
C LYS A 120 -1.61 7.63 -8.46
N PHE A 121 -1.79 8.52 -9.42
CA PHE A 121 -0.89 9.66 -9.59
C PHE A 121 -1.64 10.98 -9.58
N PHE A 122 -0.93 12.04 -9.23
CA PHE A 122 -1.43 13.41 -9.25
C PHE A 122 -0.34 14.36 -9.75
N ASP A 123 -0.75 15.37 -10.53
CA ASP A 123 0.10 16.49 -10.90
C ASP A 123 -0.04 17.58 -9.84
N LEU A 124 0.94 17.69 -8.98
CA LEU A 124 0.95 18.58 -7.83
C LEU A 124 1.92 19.76 -8.04
N THR A 125 1.64 20.87 -7.39
CA THR A 125 2.57 22.00 -7.37
C THR A 125 3.79 21.60 -6.51
N PRO A 126 5.04 21.88 -6.95
CA PRO A 126 6.19 21.71 -6.09
C PRO A 126 6.04 22.45 -4.76
N GLY A 127 6.50 21.83 -3.68
CA GLY A 127 6.37 22.38 -2.33
C GLY A 127 6.35 21.31 -1.26
N LYS A 128 6.14 21.74 -0.03
CA LYS A 128 6.06 20.87 1.14
C LYS A 128 4.62 20.68 1.58
N TYR A 129 4.29 19.44 1.84
CA TYR A 129 2.96 18.99 2.25
C TYR A 129 3.07 18.07 3.47
N ASN A 130 2.00 17.96 4.24
CA ASN A 130 1.76 16.82 5.10
C ASN A 130 0.72 15.94 4.43
N LEU A 131 1.07 14.67 4.17
CA LEU A 131 0.19 13.70 3.56
C LEU A 131 -0.37 12.77 4.63
N LYS A 132 -1.69 12.59 4.64
CA LYS A 132 -2.37 11.54 5.39
C LYS A 132 -2.95 10.53 4.40
N CYS A 133 -2.55 9.28 4.54
CA CYS A 133 -3.15 8.16 3.83
C CYS A 133 -4.00 7.35 4.81
N THR A 134 -5.25 7.11 4.46
CA THR A 134 -6.18 6.28 5.24
C THR A 134 -6.65 5.13 4.37
N VAL A 135 -6.58 3.91 4.92
CA VAL A 135 -7.18 2.71 4.32
C VAL A 135 -8.31 2.25 5.23
N GLU A 136 -9.53 2.15 4.69
CA GLU A 136 -10.73 1.70 5.38
C GLU A 136 -11.28 0.45 4.70
N ASP A 137 -11.36 -0.65 5.43
CA ASP A 137 -12.05 -1.86 5.01
C ASP A 137 -13.56 -1.60 4.91
N SER A 138 -14.16 -1.89 3.75
CA SER A 138 -15.56 -1.55 3.49
C SER A 138 -16.56 -2.41 4.29
N ASP A 139 -16.20 -3.64 4.64
CA ASP A 139 -17.08 -4.58 5.33
C ASP A 139 -16.96 -4.45 6.84
N SER A 140 -15.73 -4.42 7.38
CA SER A 140 -15.50 -4.28 8.82
C SER A 140 -15.58 -2.84 9.33
N ARG A 141 -15.51 -1.86 8.44
CA ARG A 141 -15.43 -0.41 8.73
C ARG A 141 -14.24 0.01 9.57
N LYS A 142 -13.27 -0.87 9.74
CA LYS A 142 -12.03 -0.57 10.43
C LYS A 142 -11.09 0.20 9.50
N SER A 143 -10.39 1.16 10.05
CA SER A 143 -9.46 1.98 9.29
C SER A 143 -8.14 2.20 10.01
N THR A 144 -7.11 2.42 9.23
CA THR A 144 -5.78 2.83 9.70
C THR A 144 -5.33 4.03 8.89
N SER A 145 -4.70 4.98 9.55
CA SER A 145 -4.11 6.15 8.92
C SER A 145 -2.61 6.23 9.18
N ARG A 146 -1.87 6.72 8.18
CA ARG A 146 -0.46 7.10 8.29
C ARG A 146 -0.29 8.52 7.82
N GLU A 147 0.51 9.30 8.55
CA GLU A 147 0.85 10.67 8.19
C GLU A 147 2.37 10.81 8.06
N PHE A 148 2.79 11.57 7.07
CA PHE A 148 4.21 11.86 6.86
C PHE A 148 4.39 13.14 6.05
N PRO A 149 5.53 13.83 6.21
CA PRO A 149 5.87 14.96 5.38
C PRO A 149 6.16 14.49 3.94
N LEU A 150 5.65 15.22 2.97
CA LEU A 150 5.90 14.98 1.56
C LEU A 150 6.52 16.25 0.96
N ASN A 151 7.75 16.13 0.46
CA ASN A 151 8.44 17.21 -0.22
C ASN A 151 8.46 16.93 -1.72
N ILE A 152 7.74 17.75 -2.47
CA ILE A 152 7.62 17.62 -3.92
C ILE A 152 8.57 18.65 -4.54
N ARG A 153 9.62 18.17 -5.19
CA ARG A 153 10.56 19.04 -5.89
C ARG A 153 10.09 19.40 -7.29
N GLU A 154 10.51 20.50 -7.79
CA GLU A 154 10.40 20.79 -9.21
C GLU A 154 11.37 19.91 -10.01
N ILE A 155 10.92 19.41 -11.16
CA ILE A 155 11.73 18.62 -12.08
C ILE A 155 11.87 19.41 -13.38
N VAL A 156 13.12 19.76 -13.70
CA VAL A 156 13.44 20.66 -14.82
C VAL A 156 13.71 19.90 -16.13
N ASP A 157 13.66 20.62 -17.24
CA ASP A 157 13.81 20.05 -18.58
C ASP A 157 15.24 19.84 -19.04
N SER A 158 16.21 20.54 -18.44
CA SER A 158 17.58 20.59 -18.97
C SER A 158 18.32 19.26 -18.82
N LEU A 159 18.51 18.82 -17.61
CA LEU A 159 18.97 17.51 -17.19
C LEU A 159 18.55 17.31 -15.75
N ASP A 160 17.71 16.31 -15.49
CA ASP A 160 17.19 16.03 -14.16
C ASP A 160 16.80 14.56 -14.01
N LEU A 161 16.50 14.14 -12.80
CA LEU A 161 16.13 12.78 -12.44
C LEU A 161 14.76 12.77 -11.78
N SER A 162 14.04 11.66 -11.91
CA SER A 162 12.91 11.35 -11.00
C SER A 162 13.41 11.00 -9.60
N ASP A 163 12.50 10.76 -8.67
CA ASP A 163 12.83 10.00 -7.47
C ASP A 163 13.17 8.55 -7.81
N LEU A 164 13.90 7.88 -6.91
CA LEU A 164 14.22 6.47 -7.02
C LEU A 164 13.04 5.64 -6.50
N LEU A 165 12.60 4.68 -7.30
CA LEU A 165 11.62 3.69 -6.90
C LEU A 165 12.33 2.34 -6.70
N LEU A 166 12.21 1.76 -5.50
CA LEU A 166 12.64 0.39 -5.28
C LEU A 166 11.71 -0.57 -6.03
N VAL A 167 12.30 -1.58 -6.67
CA VAL A 167 11.58 -2.54 -7.52
C VAL A 167 11.80 -3.95 -7.00
N THR A 168 10.72 -4.71 -6.86
CA THR A 168 10.76 -6.12 -6.49
C THR A 168 10.95 -7.02 -7.71
N ASP A 169 10.33 -6.64 -8.83
CA ASP A 169 10.36 -7.44 -10.06
C ASP A 169 10.18 -6.55 -11.30
N VAL A 170 10.67 -7.05 -12.42
CA VAL A 170 10.52 -6.43 -13.74
C VAL A 170 9.86 -7.44 -14.68
N ILE A 171 8.60 -7.21 -14.99
CA ILE A 171 7.82 -8.07 -15.87
C ILE A 171 8.01 -7.61 -17.30
N LYS A 172 8.50 -8.51 -18.16
CA LYS A 172 8.63 -8.28 -19.60
C LYS A 172 7.62 -9.15 -20.32
N ASP A 173 6.72 -8.52 -21.01
CA ASP A 173 5.69 -9.19 -21.82
C ASP A 173 5.59 -8.59 -23.23
N SER A 174 4.62 -9.06 -24.02
CA SER A 174 4.38 -8.58 -25.37
C SER A 174 3.94 -7.11 -25.45
N LEU A 175 3.50 -6.52 -24.34
CA LEU A 175 3.05 -5.13 -24.24
C LEU A 175 4.20 -4.21 -23.81
N GLY A 176 5.32 -4.78 -23.36
CA GLY A 176 6.51 -4.03 -22.95
C GLY A 176 7.08 -4.48 -21.62
N GLU A 177 7.73 -3.54 -20.94
CA GLU A 177 8.36 -3.73 -19.65
C GLU A 177 7.57 -2.97 -18.59
N SER A 178 7.11 -3.68 -17.57
CA SER A 178 6.44 -3.13 -16.39
C SER A 178 7.22 -3.47 -15.12
N ILE A 179 7.17 -2.57 -14.15
CA ILE A 179 7.87 -2.71 -12.87
C ILE A 179 6.89 -3.02 -11.75
N VAL A 180 7.28 -3.90 -10.84
CA VAL A 180 6.56 -4.16 -9.59
C VAL A 180 7.27 -3.41 -8.47
N PRO A 181 6.66 -2.34 -7.90
CA PRO A 181 7.31 -1.56 -6.87
C PRO A 181 7.42 -2.32 -5.54
N ASN A 182 8.55 -2.15 -4.85
CA ASN A 182 8.73 -2.59 -3.47
C ASN A 182 8.17 -1.54 -2.51
N VAL A 183 6.85 -1.48 -2.41
CA VAL A 183 6.14 -0.43 -1.65
C VAL A 183 6.47 -0.46 -0.16
N ALA A 184 6.72 -1.65 0.38
CA ALA A 184 7.11 -1.82 1.78
C ALA A 184 8.56 -1.41 2.06
N ARG A 185 9.36 -1.19 1.02
CA ARG A 185 10.81 -0.94 1.07
C ARG A 185 11.55 -1.99 1.89
N MET A 186 11.08 -3.23 1.80
CA MET A 186 11.65 -4.35 2.54
C MET A 186 12.60 -5.15 1.65
N VAL A 187 13.82 -5.35 2.17
CA VAL A 187 14.80 -6.26 1.61
C VAL A 187 14.98 -7.38 2.63
N THR A 188 14.68 -8.59 2.21
CA THR A 188 14.75 -9.78 3.08
C THR A 188 15.94 -10.65 2.69
N ASN A 189 16.25 -11.66 3.52
CA ASN A 189 17.26 -12.66 3.18
C ASN A 189 16.90 -13.53 1.97
N LYS A 190 15.68 -13.45 1.48
CA LYS A 190 15.22 -14.08 0.23
C LYS A 190 15.42 -13.18 -1.00
N THR A 191 15.74 -11.91 -0.78
CA THR A 191 15.99 -10.94 -1.87
C THR A 191 17.39 -11.20 -2.41
N THR A 192 17.48 -11.73 -3.61
CA THR A 192 18.76 -12.04 -4.28
C THR A 192 19.33 -10.84 -5.00
N GLU A 193 18.48 -9.91 -5.44
CA GLU A 193 18.84 -8.74 -6.21
C GLU A 193 18.02 -7.54 -5.72
N LEU A 194 18.63 -6.38 -5.62
CA LEU A 194 17.97 -5.13 -5.32
C LEU A 194 17.96 -4.26 -6.57
N SER A 195 16.77 -4.00 -7.09
CA SER A 195 16.61 -3.16 -8.27
C SER A 195 15.99 -1.82 -7.91
N VAL A 196 16.43 -0.79 -8.64
CA VAL A 196 15.87 0.57 -8.58
C VAL A 196 15.46 1.02 -9.97
N TYR A 197 14.36 1.73 -10.04
CA TYR A 197 13.87 2.39 -11.24
C TYR A 197 13.95 3.90 -11.09
N LEU A 198 14.36 4.58 -12.14
CA LEU A 198 14.32 6.04 -12.24
C LEU A 198 14.11 6.49 -13.69
N GLU A 199 13.63 7.70 -13.85
CA GLU A 199 13.58 8.40 -15.13
C GLU A 199 14.63 9.52 -15.17
N ILE A 200 15.34 9.63 -16.31
CA ILE A 200 16.26 10.72 -16.59
C ILE A 200 15.65 11.59 -17.67
N TYR A 201 15.54 12.85 -17.40
CA TYR A 201 15.03 13.85 -18.34
C TYR A 201 16.19 14.58 -18.99
N SER A 202 16.17 14.69 -20.32
CA SER A 202 17.21 15.39 -21.05
C SER A 202 16.59 16.21 -22.19
N ASN A 203 17.05 17.45 -22.37
CA ASN A 203 16.62 18.30 -23.47
C ASN A 203 17.40 18.08 -24.76
N LYS A 204 18.42 17.21 -24.75
CA LYS A 204 19.28 16.86 -25.88
C LYS A 204 19.81 15.44 -25.78
N ASN A 205 20.34 14.92 -26.89
CA ASN A 205 21.07 13.66 -26.88
C ASN A 205 22.46 13.91 -26.28
N GLN A 206 22.84 13.11 -25.29
CA GLN A 206 24.14 13.24 -24.62
C GLN A 206 24.52 11.95 -23.89
N LEU A 207 25.82 11.78 -23.65
CA LEU A 207 26.30 10.77 -22.73
C LEU A 207 26.27 11.32 -21.31
N ALA A 208 25.76 10.55 -20.37
CA ALA A 208 25.80 10.85 -18.94
C ALA A 208 26.36 9.64 -18.18
N TYR A 209 26.92 9.90 -17.01
CA TYR A 209 27.40 8.87 -16.10
C TYR A 209 26.56 8.94 -14.82
N ILE A 210 25.97 7.81 -14.44
CA ILE A 210 25.21 7.68 -13.21
C ILE A 210 26.07 6.92 -12.22
N ASP A 211 26.31 7.50 -11.06
CA ASP A 211 26.95 6.81 -9.94
C ASP A 211 25.87 6.29 -8.99
N PHE A 212 25.67 4.98 -9.01
CA PHE A 212 24.79 4.31 -8.07
C PHE A 212 25.58 3.90 -6.84
N THR A 213 25.19 4.43 -5.69
CA THR A 213 25.84 4.12 -4.40
C THR A 213 24.83 3.53 -3.43
N MET A 214 25.08 2.31 -2.99
CA MET A 214 24.36 1.68 -1.88
C MET A 214 25.30 1.56 -0.68
N LYS A 215 24.85 2.00 0.49
CA LYS A 215 25.64 1.95 1.73
C LYS A 215 24.98 0.99 2.73
N ASP A 216 25.70 -0.04 3.12
CA ASP A 216 25.35 -0.86 4.29
C ASP A 216 25.67 -0.08 5.57
N ILE A 217 24.64 0.41 6.25
CA ILE A 217 24.79 1.23 7.47
C ILE A 217 25.39 0.41 8.63
N LYS A 218 25.11 -0.89 8.69
CA LYS A 218 25.62 -1.79 9.74
C LYS A 218 27.12 -2.03 9.63
N ASN A 219 27.59 -2.31 8.41
CA ASN A 219 28.94 -2.77 8.15
C ASN A 219 29.83 -1.69 7.52
N GLY A 220 29.25 -0.54 7.18
CA GLY A 220 29.94 0.58 6.54
C GLY A 220 30.42 0.28 5.11
N LYS A 221 30.00 -0.84 4.51
CA LYS A 221 30.35 -1.19 3.13
C LYS A 221 29.60 -0.32 2.15
N ASN A 222 30.32 0.18 1.16
CA ASN A 222 29.76 0.90 0.03
C ASN A 222 29.83 -0.01 -1.21
N PHE A 223 28.73 -0.04 -1.95
CA PHE A 223 28.64 -0.67 -3.26
C PHE A 223 28.45 0.46 -4.27
N ASN A 224 29.46 0.75 -5.04
CA ASN A 224 29.45 1.84 -6.03
C ASN A 224 29.49 1.21 -7.42
N GLN A 225 28.62 1.68 -8.29
CA GLN A 225 28.64 1.30 -9.70
C GLN A 225 28.43 2.52 -10.57
N LEU A 226 29.42 2.84 -11.38
CA LEU A 226 29.34 3.87 -12.40
C LEU A 226 28.76 3.26 -13.69
N SER A 227 27.65 3.80 -14.15
CA SER A 227 26.97 3.33 -15.34
C SER A 227 26.89 4.42 -16.40
N PRO A 228 27.54 4.27 -17.57
CA PRO A 228 27.35 5.18 -18.69
C PRO A 228 25.95 4.99 -19.27
N GLN A 229 25.28 6.11 -19.57
CA GLN A 229 23.94 6.14 -20.17
C GLN A 229 23.95 7.04 -21.40
N GLU A 230 23.58 6.49 -22.52
CA GLU A 230 23.31 7.28 -23.74
C GLU A 230 21.88 7.85 -23.64
N LEU A 231 21.79 9.10 -23.24
CA LEU A 231 20.52 9.78 -23.12
C LEU A 231 20.03 10.29 -24.47
N LYS A 232 18.77 9.99 -24.75
CA LYS A 232 18.02 10.64 -25.83
C LYS A 232 17.29 11.86 -25.30
N LYS A 233 17.04 12.83 -26.18
CA LYS A 233 16.14 13.94 -25.86
C LYS A 233 14.77 13.38 -25.41
N GLY A 234 14.29 13.80 -24.24
CA GLY A 234 13.04 13.34 -23.63
C GLY A 234 13.27 12.52 -22.36
N ILE A 235 12.44 11.50 -22.17
CA ILE A 235 12.43 10.63 -20.98
C ILE A 235 13.25 9.37 -21.29
N ASN A 236 14.22 9.10 -20.43
CA ASN A 236 15.03 7.89 -20.47
C ASN A 236 14.78 7.07 -19.20
N LYS A 237 14.21 5.88 -19.37
CA LYS A 237 13.92 4.98 -18.26
C LYS A 237 15.15 4.12 -17.95
N VAL A 238 15.52 4.03 -16.70
CA VAL A 238 16.68 3.26 -16.25
C VAL A 238 16.26 2.34 -15.12
N ILE A 239 16.60 1.07 -15.26
CA ILE A 239 16.53 0.06 -14.19
C ILE A 239 17.96 -0.33 -13.89
N HIS A 240 18.34 -0.25 -12.61
CA HIS A 240 19.66 -0.64 -12.14
C HIS A 240 19.51 -1.71 -11.05
N THR A 241 20.30 -2.79 -11.16
CA THR A 241 20.30 -3.89 -10.19
C THR A 241 21.68 -3.97 -9.52
N PHE A 242 21.67 -4.04 -8.18
CA PHE A 242 22.86 -4.19 -7.35
C PHE A 242 23.21 -5.65 -7.06
#